data_880060029a35c321c9c95f1d23ff0e8d
#
_entry.id   880060029a35c321c9c95f1d23ff0e8d
#
_cell.length_a   1.000
_cell.length_b   1.000
_cell.length_c   1.000
_cell.angle_alpha   90.00
_cell.angle_beta   90.00
_cell.angle_gamma   90.00
#
_symmetry.space_group_name_H-M   'P 1'
#
loop_
_entity.id
_entity.type
_entity.pdbx_description
1 polymer ?
#
loop_
_entity_poly.entity_id
_entity_poly.type
_entity_poly.pdbx_seq_one_letter_code
_entity_poly.pdbx_strand_id
1 'polypeptide(L)'
;MALILLFFVISASHWIISQTTSSKSKLVSAKSDYEYVYDGALLILGRTSEDLLQNNPNEVFDSIRSLSSEQSILLMDIRLNEEGMVIDLGIESLDQIIKFIESMHSSFAFNLIELSLISSDEQKTVTLIYSSN
;
A
#
# COMPACT_ATOMS: atom_id res chain seq x y z
N MET A 1 9.56 55.89 -30.39
CA MET A 1 10.25 54.60 -30.22
C MET A 1 10.21 54.07 -28.77
N ALA A 2 10.60 54.85 -27.74
CA ALA A 2 10.62 54.40 -26.34
C ALA A 2 9.25 53.93 -25.81
N LEU A 3 8.14 54.63 -26.13
CA LEU A 3 6.79 54.29 -25.69
C LEU A 3 6.29 52.93 -26.21
N ILE A 4 6.65 52.58 -27.46
CA ILE A 4 6.25 51.32 -28.08
C ILE A 4 6.99 50.14 -27.41
N LEU A 5 8.28 50.31 -27.08
CA LEU A 5 9.07 49.31 -26.37
C LEU A 5 8.53 49.06 -24.95
N LEU A 6 8.14 50.13 -24.24
CA LEU A 6 7.55 50.04 -22.91
C LEU A 6 6.23 49.25 -22.93
N PHE A 7 5.38 49.50 -23.94
CA PHE A 7 4.12 48.78 -24.08
C PHE A 7 4.32 47.28 -24.34
N PHE A 8 5.33 46.93 -25.15
CA PHE A 8 5.69 45.54 -25.44
C PHE A 8 6.18 44.79 -24.18
N VAL A 9 7.03 45.46 -23.37
CA VAL A 9 7.54 44.85 -22.11
C VAL A 9 6.41 44.61 -21.08
N ILE A 10 5.49 45.55 -20.94
CA ILE A 10 4.35 45.43 -20.04
C ILE A 10 3.43 44.30 -20.51
N SER A 11 3.13 44.22 -21.82
CA SER A 11 2.26 43.18 -22.37
C SER A 11 2.88 41.79 -22.24
N ALA A 12 4.18 41.64 -22.51
CA ALA A 12 4.89 40.39 -22.33
C ALA A 12 4.96 39.93 -20.86
N SER A 13 5.17 40.87 -19.93
CA SER A 13 5.16 40.57 -18.49
C SER A 13 3.81 40.09 -18.02
N HIS A 14 2.73 40.73 -18.47
CA HIS A 14 1.37 40.33 -18.10
C HIS A 14 1.02 38.93 -18.64
N TRP A 15 1.46 38.62 -19.86
CA TRP A 15 1.22 37.29 -20.46
C TRP A 15 1.99 36.18 -19.72
N ILE A 16 3.25 36.41 -19.33
CA ILE A 16 4.06 35.45 -18.57
C ILE A 16 3.45 35.18 -17.18
N ILE A 17 3.04 36.24 -16.47
CA ILE A 17 2.38 36.12 -15.14
C ILE A 17 1.09 35.32 -15.25
N SER A 18 0.25 35.59 -16.26
CA SER A 18 -1.00 34.88 -16.51
C SER A 18 -0.77 33.38 -16.79
N GLN A 19 0.23 33.02 -17.57
CA GLN A 19 0.59 31.62 -17.84
C GLN A 19 1.08 30.90 -16.59
N THR A 20 1.91 31.56 -15.78
CA THR A 20 2.45 30.97 -14.55
C THR A 20 1.36 30.71 -13.51
N THR A 21 0.40 31.62 -13.38
CA THR A 21 -0.74 31.47 -12.46
C THR A 21 -1.68 30.33 -12.89
N SER A 22 -1.97 30.22 -14.19
CA SER A 22 -2.76 29.12 -14.74
C SER A 22 -2.10 27.77 -14.56
N SER A 23 -0.79 27.68 -14.76
CA SER A 23 -0.04 26.43 -14.57
C SER A 23 0.02 26.00 -13.10
N LYS A 24 0.20 26.93 -12.17
CA LYS A 24 0.13 26.64 -10.72
C LYS A 24 -1.26 26.16 -10.29
N SER A 25 -2.32 26.80 -10.77
CA SER A 25 -3.69 26.38 -10.49
C SER A 25 -3.98 24.95 -10.98
N LYS A 26 -3.54 24.61 -12.20
CA LYS A 26 -3.69 23.24 -12.74
C LYS A 26 -2.90 22.21 -11.94
N LEU A 27 -1.72 22.55 -11.47
CA LEU A 27 -0.87 21.66 -10.68
C LEU A 27 -1.46 21.42 -9.29
N VAL A 28 -2.01 22.45 -8.65
CA VAL A 28 -2.70 22.33 -7.36
C VAL A 28 -3.96 21.49 -7.49
N SER A 29 -4.75 21.70 -8.54
CA SER A 29 -5.94 20.89 -8.81
C SER A 29 -5.58 19.43 -9.06
N ALA A 30 -4.60 19.15 -9.92
CA ALA A 30 -4.17 17.79 -10.20
C ALA A 30 -3.61 17.07 -8.95
N LYS A 31 -2.92 17.80 -8.07
CA LYS A 31 -2.45 17.25 -6.79
C LYS A 31 -3.62 16.93 -5.85
N SER A 32 -4.59 17.82 -5.72
CA SER A 32 -5.78 17.61 -4.91
C SER A 32 -6.61 16.41 -5.43
N ASP A 33 -6.78 16.30 -6.75
CA ASP A 33 -7.49 15.18 -7.38
C ASP A 33 -6.77 13.85 -7.13
N TYR A 34 -5.43 13.86 -7.19
CA TYR A 34 -4.63 12.69 -6.88
C TYR A 34 -4.74 12.27 -5.40
N GLU A 35 -4.63 13.23 -4.47
CA GLU A 35 -4.80 12.97 -3.03
C GLU A 35 -6.20 12.41 -2.74
N TYR A 36 -7.24 12.98 -3.33
CA TYR A 36 -8.62 12.49 -3.16
C TYR A 36 -8.80 11.05 -3.67
N VAL A 37 -8.26 10.74 -4.85
CA VAL A 37 -8.31 9.37 -5.42
C VAL A 37 -7.49 8.40 -4.58
N TYR A 38 -6.32 8.82 -4.11
CA TYR A 38 -5.45 8.00 -3.27
C TYR A 38 -6.09 7.68 -1.92
N ASP A 39 -6.62 8.69 -1.23
CA ASP A 39 -7.33 8.50 0.05
C ASP A 39 -8.60 7.65 -0.13
N GLY A 40 -9.33 7.87 -1.23
CA GLY A 40 -10.49 7.04 -1.57
C GLY A 40 -10.13 5.59 -1.83
N ALA A 41 -9.02 5.34 -2.52
CA ALA A 41 -8.51 3.99 -2.77
C ALA A 41 -8.07 3.29 -1.47
N LEU A 42 -7.38 4.01 -0.57
CA LEU A 42 -7.00 3.48 0.74
C LEU A 42 -8.22 3.12 1.60
N LEU A 43 -9.27 3.94 1.60
CA LEU A 43 -10.51 3.66 2.32
C LEU A 43 -11.24 2.44 1.76
N ILE A 44 -11.25 2.25 0.44
CA ILE A 44 -11.87 1.08 -0.20
C ILE A 44 -11.07 -0.18 0.12
N LEU A 45 -9.73 -0.12 0.02
CA LEU A 45 -8.86 -1.25 0.32
C LEU A 45 -8.94 -1.66 1.80
N GLY A 46 -8.96 -0.69 2.72
CA GLY A 46 -9.12 -0.96 4.16
C GLY A 46 -10.45 -1.63 4.48
N ARG A 47 -11.56 -1.12 3.93
CA ARG A 47 -12.89 -1.74 4.10
C ARG A 47 -12.96 -3.15 3.51
N THR A 48 -12.32 -3.37 2.37
CA THR A 48 -12.32 -4.70 1.72
C THR A 48 -11.61 -5.73 2.59
N SER A 49 -10.50 -5.37 3.24
CA SER A 49 -9.74 -6.28 4.12
C SER A 49 -10.56 -6.65 5.36
N GLU A 50 -11.16 -5.66 6.01
CA GLU A 50 -11.99 -5.86 7.20
C GLU A 50 -13.26 -6.68 6.88
N ASP A 51 -13.96 -6.34 5.80
CA ASP A 51 -15.13 -7.08 5.34
C ASP A 51 -14.80 -8.54 4.98
N LEU A 52 -13.65 -8.80 4.37
CA LEU A 52 -13.21 -10.15 4.02
C LEU A 52 -12.96 -11.00 5.26
N LEU A 53 -12.27 -10.46 6.27
CA LEU A 53 -11.99 -11.18 7.51
C LEU A 53 -13.24 -11.43 8.34
N GLN A 54 -14.18 -10.47 8.39
CA GLN A 54 -15.40 -10.60 9.16
C GLN A 54 -16.45 -11.51 8.51
N ASN A 55 -16.62 -11.41 7.17
CA ASN A 55 -17.68 -12.11 6.47
C ASN A 55 -17.27 -13.49 5.95
N ASN A 56 -15.99 -13.72 5.62
CA ASN A 56 -15.54 -14.98 5.03
C ASN A 56 -14.08 -15.35 5.38
N PRO A 57 -13.77 -15.52 6.68
CA PRO A 57 -12.39 -15.81 7.11
C PRO A 57 -11.81 -17.07 6.47
N ASN A 58 -12.64 -18.08 6.19
CA ASN A 58 -12.17 -19.33 5.60
C ASN A 58 -11.65 -19.16 4.17
N GLU A 59 -12.29 -18.32 3.35
CA GLU A 59 -11.80 -18.03 1.98
C GLU A 59 -10.44 -17.30 2.02
N VAL A 60 -10.26 -16.40 2.97
CA VAL A 60 -8.97 -15.72 3.18
C VAL A 60 -7.91 -16.74 3.59
N PHE A 61 -8.21 -17.62 4.54
CA PHE A 61 -7.27 -18.66 4.99
C PHE A 61 -6.89 -19.62 3.87
N ASP A 62 -7.84 -20.05 3.04
CA ASP A 62 -7.58 -20.93 1.91
C ASP A 62 -6.71 -20.23 0.84
N SER A 63 -6.94 -18.95 0.62
CA SER A 63 -6.09 -18.15 -0.29
C SER A 63 -4.68 -18.00 0.24
N ILE A 64 -4.51 -17.78 1.55
CA ILE A 64 -3.18 -17.71 2.19
C ILE A 64 -2.45 -19.06 2.11
N ARG A 65 -3.17 -20.18 2.30
CA ARG A 65 -2.61 -21.53 2.12
C ARG A 65 -2.12 -21.75 0.70
N SER A 66 -2.93 -21.34 -0.29
CA SER A 66 -2.54 -21.42 -1.71
C SER A 66 -1.29 -20.60 -1.99
N LEU A 67 -1.23 -19.34 -1.51
CA LEU A 67 -0.10 -18.45 -1.68
C LEU A 67 1.17 -19.00 -1.03
N SER A 68 1.07 -19.56 0.17
CA SER A 68 2.21 -20.19 0.87
C SER A 68 2.74 -21.38 0.09
N SER A 69 1.84 -22.22 -0.45
CA SER A 69 2.19 -23.37 -1.28
C SER A 69 2.89 -22.95 -2.57
N GLU A 70 2.39 -21.93 -3.27
CA GLU A 70 3.01 -21.40 -4.50
C GLU A 70 4.44 -20.89 -4.27
N GLN A 71 4.69 -20.31 -3.11
CA GLN A 71 6.01 -19.77 -2.74
C GLN A 71 6.91 -20.78 -2.02
N SER A 72 6.47 -22.03 -1.88
CA SER A 72 7.19 -23.10 -1.17
C SER A 72 7.52 -22.72 0.28
N ILE A 73 6.59 -22.03 0.94
CA ILE A 73 6.68 -21.66 2.35
C ILE A 73 5.85 -22.64 3.18
N LEU A 74 6.43 -23.14 4.27
CA LEU A 74 5.70 -24.00 5.19
C LEU A 74 4.76 -23.15 6.05
N LEU A 75 3.45 -23.22 5.78
CA LEU A 75 2.45 -22.62 6.64
C LEU A 75 2.24 -23.52 7.87
N MET A 76 2.53 -23.01 9.05
CA MET A 76 2.42 -23.73 10.32
C MET A 76 1.04 -23.50 10.96
N ASP A 77 0.60 -22.24 11.05
CA ASP A 77 -0.67 -21.87 11.64
C ASP A 77 -1.22 -20.54 11.07
N ILE A 78 -2.55 -20.42 11.07
CA ILE A 78 -3.27 -19.15 10.82
C ILE A 78 -4.37 -19.04 11.86
N ARG A 79 -4.39 -17.91 12.59
CA ARG A 79 -5.42 -17.64 13.59
C ARG A 79 -5.81 -16.17 13.62
N LEU A 80 -7.04 -15.90 14.03
CA LEU A 80 -7.50 -14.55 14.33
C LEU A 80 -7.45 -14.34 15.85
N ASN A 81 -6.98 -13.17 16.26
CA ASN A 81 -7.02 -12.70 17.64
C ASN A 81 -7.60 -11.27 17.70
N GLU A 82 -7.59 -10.65 18.87
CA GLU A 82 -8.11 -9.29 19.08
C GLU A 82 -7.29 -8.22 18.34
N GLU A 83 -6.02 -8.49 18.06
CA GLU A 83 -5.10 -7.56 17.37
C GLU A 83 -5.18 -7.70 15.85
N GLY A 84 -5.70 -8.82 15.34
CA GLY A 84 -5.81 -9.08 13.92
C GLY A 84 -5.54 -10.54 13.54
N MET A 85 -4.97 -10.75 12.38
CA MET A 85 -4.63 -12.06 11.86
C MET A 85 -3.16 -12.39 12.13
N VAL A 86 -2.93 -13.53 12.77
CA VAL A 86 -1.58 -14.06 13.06
C VAL A 86 -1.29 -15.22 12.12
N ILE A 87 -0.13 -15.20 11.48
CA ILE A 87 0.34 -16.24 10.55
C ILE A 87 1.71 -16.71 11.01
N ASP A 88 1.84 -18.00 11.28
CA ASP A 88 3.12 -18.64 11.62
C ASP A 88 3.65 -19.42 10.41
N LEU A 89 4.86 -19.09 9.97
CA LEU A 89 5.51 -19.63 8.78
C LEU A 89 6.85 -20.26 9.12
N GLY A 90 7.14 -21.42 8.53
CA GLY A 90 8.48 -22.00 8.47
C GLY A 90 9.17 -21.60 7.17
N ILE A 91 10.38 -21.05 7.26
CA ILE A 91 11.10 -20.51 6.13
C ILE A 91 12.52 -21.04 6.01
N GLU A 92 13.01 -21.07 4.78
CA GLU A 92 14.41 -21.39 4.47
C GLU A 92 15.25 -20.12 4.27
N SER A 93 14.65 -19.07 3.69
CA SER A 93 15.32 -17.80 3.40
C SER A 93 14.48 -16.58 3.73
N LEU A 94 15.13 -15.44 3.98
CA LEU A 94 14.44 -14.16 4.20
C LEU A 94 13.74 -13.64 2.94
N ASP A 95 14.25 -13.97 1.75
CA ASP A 95 13.63 -13.56 0.49
C ASP A 95 12.22 -14.14 0.31
N GLN A 96 11.96 -15.34 0.85
CA GLN A 96 10.62 -15.94 0.84
C GLN A 96 9.65 -15.09 1.64
N ILE A 97 10.06 -14.59 2.81
CA ILE A 97 9.20 -13.74 3.65
C ILE A 97 8.90 -12.41 2.99
N ILE A 98 9.90 -11.77 2.38
CA ILE A 98 9.69 -10.48 1.69
C ILE A 98 8.65 -10.66 0.58
N LYS A 99 8.80 -11.67 -0.26
CA LYS A 99 7.85 -11.98 -1.34
C LYS A 99 6.44 -12.30 -0.80
N PHE A 100 6.37 -13.03 0.30
CA PHE A 100 5.08 -13.37 0.93
C PHE A 100 4.38 -12.11 1.44
N ILE A 101 5.09 -11.22 2.15
CA ILE A 101 4.55 -9.95 2.64
C ILE A 101 4.06 -9.06 1.49
N GLU A 102 4.85 -8.94 0.41
CA GLU A 102 4.47 -8.19 -0.79
C GLU A 102 3.21 -8.77 -1.45
N SER A 103 3.12 -10.09 -1.52
CA SER A 103 1.94 -10.78 -2.08
C SER A 103 0.71 -10.60 -1.20
N MET A 104 0.85 -10.69 0.12
CA MET A 104 -0.21 -10.43 1.08
C MET A 104 -0.74 -8.99 0.96
N HIS A 105 0.17 -8.03 0.89
CA HIS A 105 -0.21 -6.63 0.72
C HIS A 105 -0.93 -6.38 -0.62
N SER A 106 -0.42 -6.94 -1.71
CA SER A 106 -1.00 -6.74 -3.05
C SER A 106 -2.34 -7.46 -3.26
N SER A 107 -2.52 -8.64 -2.65
CA SER A 107 -3.72 -9.47 -2.84
C SER A 107 -4.86 -9.13 -1.89
N PHE A 108 -4.54 -8.74 -0.66
CA PHE A 108 -5.53 -8.55 0.41
C PHE A 108 -5.51 -7.17 1.04
N ALA A 109 -4.53 -6.32 0.68
CA ALA A 109 -4.30 -5.00 1.27
C ALA A 109 -4.14 -5.03 2.80
N PHE A 110 -3.70 -6.16 3.37
CA PHE A 110 -3.42 -6.26 4.80
C PHE A 110 -2.19 -5.46 5.18
N ASN A 111 -2.27 -4.78 6.32
CA ASN A 111 -1.16 -4.02 6.87
C ASN A 111 -0.43 -4.86 7.91
N LEU A 112 0.85 -5.11 7.68
CA LEU A 112 1.72 -5.79 8.63
C LEU A 112 1.97 -4.88 9.84
N ILE A 113 1.61 -5.36 11.03
CA ILE A 113 1.84 -4.66 12.31
C ILE A 113 3.16 -5.09 12.92
N GLU A 114 3.39 -6.42 12.96
CA GLU A 114 4.54 -6.99 13.63
C GLU A 114 5.10 -8.16 12.84
N LEU A 115 6.43 -8.27 12.87
CA LEU A 115 7.18 -9.40 12.34
C LEU A 115 8.13 -9.89 13.43
N SER A 116 7.98 -11.13 13.85
CA SER A 116 8.88 -11.80 14.79
C SER A 116 9.59 -12.96 14.11
N LEU A 117 10.91 -13.03 14.21
CA LEU A 117 11.73 -14.09 13.66
C LEU A 117 12.40 -14.87 14.80
N ILE A 118 12.11 -16.16 14.87
CA ILE A 118 12.77 -17.10 15.78
C ILE A 118 13.62 -18.03 14.94
N SER A 119 14.94 -18.01 15.17
CA SER A 119 15.88 -18.89 14.49
C SER A 119 16.39 -19.94 15.48
N SER A 120 16.14 -21.21 15.19
CA SER A 120 16.78 -22.35 15.84
C SER A 120 17.73 -23.03 14.86
N ASP A 121 18.58 -23.95 15.37
CA ASP A 121 19.55 -24.65 14.54
C ASP A 121 18.91 -25.53 13.43
N GLU A 122 17.66 -25.92 13.61
CA GLU A 122 16.95 -26.81 12.70
C GLU A 122 15.90 -26.09 11.81
N GLN A 123 15.33 -24.99 12.28
CA GLN A 123 14.25 -24.32 11.58
C GLN A 123 14.16 -22.83 11.92
N LYS A 124 13.88 -22.00 10.90
CA LYS A 124 13.54 -20.59 11.08
C LYS A 124 12.03 -20.44 11.02
N THR A 125 11.46 -19.91 12.09
CA THR A 125 10.03 -19.63 12.17
C THR A 125 9.79 -18.13 12.19
N VAL A 126 8.83 -17.67 11.38
CA VAL A 126 8.40 -16.28 11.35
C VAL A 126 6.94 -16.19 11.73
N THR A 127 6.66 -15.32 12.68
CA THR A 127 5.29 -14.92 13.03
C THR A 127 5.02 -13.55 12.45
N LEU A 128 3.96 -13.43 11.64
CA LEU A 128 3.46 -12.20 11.06
C LEU A 128 2.12 -11.84 11.71
N ILE A 129 1.98 -10.59 12.13
CA ILE A 129 0.71 -10.06 12.65
C ILE A 129 0.22 -8.97 11.71
N TYR A 130 -0.96 -9.16 11.17
CA TYR A 130 -1.62 -8.23 10.26
C TYR A 130 -2.82 -7.57 10.94
N SER A 131 -2.96 -6.26 10.78
CA SER A 131 -4.13 -5.52 11.26
C SER A 131 -5.39 -5.97 10.54
N SER A 132 -6.48 -6.06 11.28
CA SER A 132 -7.85 -6.16 10.75
C SER A 132 -8.46 -4.80 10.38
N ASN A 133 -7.74 -3.70 10.63
CA ASN A 133 -8.18 -2.33 10.36
C ASN A 133 -7.49 -1.79 9.10
#